data_d22b097c47f28e90d2ced49f61858e2f
#
_entry.id   d22b097c47f28e90d2ced49f61858e2f
#
_cell.length_a   1.000
_cell.length_b   1.000
_cell.length_c   1.000
_cell.angle_alpha   90.00
_cell.angle_beta   90.00
_cell.angle_gamma   90.00
#
_symmetry.space_group_name_H-M   'P 1'
#
loop_
_entity.id
_entity.type
_entity.pdbx_description
1 polymer ?
#
loop_
_entity_poly.entity_id
_entity_poly.type
_entity_poly.pdbx_seq_one_letter_code
_entity_poly.pdbx_strand_id
1 'polypeptide(L)'
;GLVRKDAEGKYSPAAAKSWSYDASTLAYTFKLREDARWVIMKKAFKPILGDNIDKTFDSRVTAADFVFAFRRAVAPATGAPEALSLGVIKNAKSIINGKMSSDKLGVQAVGDFELRITLESATDESAFLDLLTKAICMPCNETFFNATKGRYGLDYSTLLCNGPFYLSYWLHDSALTIKNNDDYTGSFPAKPASVSLVIDGDSKQRLTSLLDGTYCAAQLGTTAPDSSDLSVTKNYDTVWALCFNCADAPLSNVSLRRALCTAVDYNSLTLESEDMQKTYSVIPPACSVGEGADLGSEPVSILGYDMNRSAGYWAQAQKDLTGKLSLEIICLPEHENAMRRMIQGWQKVFGLSVNFTVTALDSATLSSRVQDGDYQIALTSMSAGITDAAGFLSTLTSQGTNNIVRLSDAQFDASVKNLKALSGSELVKACRSAEGRLLSLGAVLPMFITPSYFATAKGVNGLSVDPESSAVDFVFVTAKD
;
A
#
# COMPACT_ATOMS: atom_id res chain seq x y z
N GLY A 1 8.48 0.41 17.33
CA GLY A 1 7.38 1.33 17.59
C GLY A 1 6.99 1.39 19.07
N LEU A 2 6.02 2.20 19.41
CA LEU A 2 5.49 2.30 20.78
C LEU A 2 4.78 1.00 21.18
N VAL A 3 3.95 0.49 20.28
CA VAL A 3 3.14 -0.72 20.41
C VAL A 3 3.36 -1.63 19.22
N ARG A 4 2.93 -2.88 19.34
CA ARG A 4 2.99 -3.89 18.29
C ARG A 4 1.75 -4.78 18.37
N LYS A 5 1.30 -5.36 17.26
CA LYS A 5 0.36 -6.48 17.26
C LYS A 5 1.12 -7.79 17.57
N ASP A 6 0.55 -8.63 18.39
CA ASP A 6 1.01 -10.01 18.57
C ASP A 6 0.44 -10.94 17.48
N ALA A 7 0.71 -12.23 17.57
CA ALA A 7 0.26 -13.21 16.58
C ALA A 7 -1.27 -13.34 16.51
N GLU A 8 -1.98 -12.97 17.57
CA GLU A 8 -3.43 -12.97 17.69
C GLU A 8 -4.06 -11.63 17.26
N GLY A 9 -3.25 -10.67 16.78
CA GLY A 9 -3.70 -9.34 16.34
C GLY A 9 -3.96 -8.34 17.48
N LYS A 10 -3.67 -8.72 18.76
CA LYS A 10 -3.86 -7.86 19.92
C LYS A 10 -2.69 -6.88 20.08
N TYR A 11 -3.00 -5.64 20.45
CA TYR A 11 -1.97 -4.63 20.71
C TYR A 11 -1.24 -4.92 22.03
N SER A 12 0.06 -5.00 21.94
CA SER A 12 0.96 -5.34 23.03
C SER A 12 2.07 -4.29 23.18
N PRO A 13 2.63 -4.12 24.41
CA PRO A 13 3.76 -3.23 24.66
C PRO A 13 4.99 -3.56 23.79
N ALA A 14 5.63 -2.50 23.24
CA ALA A 14 6.90 -2.63 22.52
C ALA A 14 7.94 -1.67 23.13
N ALA A 15 8.26 -0.52 22.55
CA ALA A 15 9.11 0.48 23.20
C ALA A 15 8.39 1.16 24.39
N ALA A 16 7.06 1.28 24.35
CA ALA A 16 6.28 1.62 25.53
C ALA A 16 6.05 0.37 26.40
N LYS A 17 6.20 0.49 27.71
CA LYS A 17 5.83 -0.57 28.68
C LYS A 17 4.35 -0.52 29.08
N SER A 18 3.71 0.66 28.93
CA SER A 18 2.28 0.87 29.19
C SER A 18 1.82 2.17 28.58
N TRP A 19 0.51 2.32 28.41
CA TRP A 19 -0.13 3.59 28.03
C TRP A 19 -1.45 3.78 28.77
N SER A 20 -1.92 5.03 28.79
CA SER A 20 -3.22 5.43 29.31
C SER A 20 -3.80 6.55 28.47
N TYR A 21 -5.12 6.64 28.43
CA TYR A 21 -5.85 7.69 27.72
C TYR A 21 -6.66 8.55 28.70
N ASP A 22 -6.55 9.86 28.55
CA ASP A 22 -7.38 10.82 29.25
C ASP A 22 -8.34 11.50 28.27
N ALA A 23 -9.60 11.11 28.36
CA ALA A 23 -10.66 11.62 27.49
C ALA A 23 -10.93 13.13 27.67
N SER A 24 -10.62 13.70 28.83
CA SER A 24 -10.83 15.14 29.11
C SER A 24 -9.85 16.04 28.36
N THR A 25 -8.64 15.54 28.13
CA THR A 25 -7.56 16.23 27.41
C THR A 25 -7.29 15.66 26.03
N LEU A 26 -7.99 14.58 25.64
CA LEU A 26 -7.77 13.81 24.42
C LEU A 26 -6.32 13.34 24.28
N ALA A 27 -5.67 12.98 25.38
CA ALA A 27 -4.24 12.69 25.40
C ALA A 27 -3.94 11.25 25.80
N TYR A 28 -3.11 10.60 25.01
CA TYR A 28 -2.44 9.36 25.39
C TYR A 28 -1.11 9.68 26.06
N THR A 29 -0.82 8.99 27.16
CA THR A 29 0.48 9.02 27.83
C THR A 29 1.11 7.65 27.76
N PHE A 30 2.28 7.56 27.12
CA PHE A 30 3.06 6.32 26.97
C PHE A 30 4.26 6.37 27.93
N LYS A 31 4.38 5.35 28.76
CA LYS A 31 5.57 5.14 29.60
C LYS A 31 6.53 4.23 28.85
N LEU A 32 7.71 4.76 28.50
CA LEU A 32 8.69 4.05 27.74
C LEU A 32 9.53 3.11 28.63
N ARG A 33 10.14 2.12 28.01
CA ARG A 33 11.10 1.22 28.63
C ARG A 33 12.44 1.95 28.81
N GLU A 34 12.95 1.95 30.03
CA GLU A 34 14.21 2.63 30.36
C GLU A 34 15.45 1.84 29.89
N ASP A 35 15.25 0.53 29.62
CA ASP A 35 16.27 -0.41 29.14
C ASP A 35 16.32 -0.54 27.61
N ALA A 36 15.39 0.10 26.87
CA ALA A 36 15.42 0.10 25.41
C ALA A 36 16.67 0.84 24.87
N ARG A 37 17.35 0.22 23.91
CA ARG A 37 18.61 0.75 23.33
C ARG A 37 18.58 0.73 21.83
N TRP A 38 19.28 1.70 21.25
CA TRP A 38 19.68 1.69 19.86
C TRP A 38 20.83 0.70 19.65
N VAL A 39 20.76 -0.09 18.59
CA VAL A 39 21.83 -1.03 18.21
C VAL A 39 22.99 -0.26 17.64
N ILE A 40 24.19 -0.43 18.23
CA ILE A 40 25.39 0.29 17.82
C ILE A 40 26.34 -0.64 17.05
N MET A 41 26.35 -0.48 15.73
CA MET A 41 27.32 -1.15 14.85
C MET A 41 28.60 -0.32 14.74
N LYS A 42 29.53 -0.46 15.73
CA LYS A 42 30.69 0.40 15.89
C LYS A 42 31.51 0.61 14.60
N LYS A 43 31.77 -0.44 13.84
CA LYS A 43 32.55 -0.35 12.58
C LYS A 43 31.80 0.43 11.51
N ALA A 44 30.49 0.16 11.37
CA ALA A 44 29.65 0.79 10.35
C ALA A 44 29.36 2.26 10.68
N PHE A 45 29.20 2.60 11.96
CA PHE A 45 28.85 3.96 12.39
C PHE A 45 30.05 4.86 12.71
N LYS A 46 31.27 4.33 12.73
CA LYS A 46 32.50 5.11 12.94
C LYS A 46 32.63 6.31 11.97
N PRO A 47 32.35 6.20 10.66
CA PRO A 47 32.37 7.36 9.76
C PRO A 47 31.35 8.47 10.07
N ILE A 48 30.31 8.14 10.84
CA ILE A 48 29.20 9.04 11.18
C ILE A 48 29.39 9.64 12.57
N LEU A 49 29.68 8.80 13.57
CA LEU A 49 29.73 9.16 14.99
C LEU A 49 31.17 9.28 15.56
N GLY A 50 32.19 8.94 14.77
CA GLY A 50 33.62 8.99 15.18
C GLY A 50 34.06 7.76 15.97
N ASP A 51 35.32 7.81 16.48
CA ASP A 51 35.97 6.68 17.15
C ASP A 51 35.49 6.39 18.58
N ASN A 52 34.90 7.39 19.25
CA ASN A 52 34.53 7.31 20.66
C ASN A 52 33.00 7.14 20.87
N ILE A 53 32.33 6.41 19.98
CA ILE A 53 30.87 6.24 19.97
C ILE A 53 30.32 5.89 21.38
N ASP A 54 30.95 4.95 22.08
CA ASP A 54 30.52 4.48 23.40
C ASP A 54 30.52 5.61 24.48
N LYS A 55 31.25 6.67 24.25
CA LYS A 55 31.40 7.79 25.20
C LYS A 55 30.58 9.03 24.78
N THR A 56 30.29 9.16 23.49
CA THR A 56 29.74 10.38 22.91
C THR A 56 28.31 10.25 22.42
N PHE A 57 27.85 9.00 22.21
CA PHE A 57 26.49 8.74 21.73
C PHE A 57 25.64 8.08 22.82
N ASP A 58 24.51 8.70 23.15
CA ASP A 58 23.52 8.11 24.04
C ASP A 58 22.69 7.07 23.28
N SER A 59 22.89 5.79 23.63
CA SER A 59 22.16 4.68 22.98
C SER A 59 20.78 4.42 23.58
N ARG A 60 20.33 5.17 24.58
CA ARG A 60 18.96 5.03 25.12
C ARG A 60 17.93 5.44 24.10
N VAL A 61 16.82 4.70 24.03
CA VAL A 61 15.64 5.12 23.27
C VAL A 61 14.77 5.96 24.19
N THR A 62 14.58 7.23 23.84
CA THR A 62 13.90 8.21 24.68
C THR A 62 12.64 8.77 24.01
N ALA A 63 11.82 9.47 24.78
CA ALA A 63 10.65 10.17 24.25
C ALA A 63 11.02 11.26 23.22
N ALA A 64 12.22 11.84 23.31
CA ALA A 64 12.72 12.80 22.33
C ALA A 64 12.88 12.19 20.94
N ASP A 65 13.29 10.91 20.84
CA ASP A 65 13.42 10.20 19.56
C ASP A 65 12.07 10.06 18.85
N PHE A 66 11.00 9.84 19.61
CA PHE A 66 9.63 9.81 19.05
C PHE A 66 9.15 11.21 18.67
N VAL A 67 9.37 12.22 19.52
CA VAL A 67 8.99 13.60 19.20
C VAL A 67 9.67 14.06 17.91
N PHE A 68 10.96 13.79 17.76
CA PHE A 68 11.70 14.13 16.55
C PHE A 68 11.13 13.40 15.32
N ALA A 69 10.88 12.10 15.43
CA ALA A 69 10.32 11.30 14.33
C ALA A 69 8.96 11.84 13.87
N PHE A 70 8.02 12.06 14.79
CA PHE A 70 6.68 12.57 14.45
C PHE A 70 6.73 13.98 13.84
N ARG A 71 7.55 14.89 14.40
CA ARG A 71 7.72 16.24 13.85
C ARG A 71 8.30 16.23 12.45
N ARG A 72 9.29 15.36 12.22
CA ARG A 72 9.88 15.15 10.89
C ARG A 72 8.85 14.59 9.92
N ALA A 73 8.06 13.60 10.32
CA ALA A 73 7.06 12.96 9.45
C ALA A 73 5.97 13.92 8.96
N VAL A 74 5.53 14.88 9.79
CA VAL A 74 4.52 15.88 9.41
C VAL A 74 5.09 17.13 8.75
N ALA A 75 6.42 17.32 8.76
CA ALA A 75 7.04 18.49 8.15
C ALA A 75 6.92 18.43 6.61
N PRO A 76 6.40 19.49 5.95
CA PRO A 76 6.21 19.51 4.49
C PRO A 76 7.51 19.22 3.71
N ALA A 77 8.65 19.69 4.22
CA ALA A 77 9.96 19.47 3.61
C ALA A 77 10.39 17.99 3.59
N THR A 78 9.81 17.14 4.42
CA THR A 78 10.10 15.70 4.41
C THR A 78 9.38 14.98 3.28
N GLY A 79 8.18 15.45 2.88
CA GLY A 79 7.38 14.81 1.84
C GLY A 79 7.01 13.35 2.16
N ALA A 80 6.78 13.04 3.46
CA ALA A 80 6.48 11.67 3.86
C ALA A 80 5.16 11.19 3.23
N PRO A 81 5.14 10.08 2.49
CA PRO A 81 3.95 9.62 1.74
C PRO A 81 2.72 9.44 2.64
N GLU A 82 2.93 8.94 3.86
CA GLU A 82 1.84 8.65 4.82
C GLU A 82 1.60 9.78 5.83
N ALA A 83 2.16 10.97 5.63
CA ALA A 83 2.02 12.08 6.60
C ALA A 83 0.55 12.37 6.98
N LEU A 84 -0.39 12.25 6.02
CA LEU A 84 -1.82 12.47 6.25
C LEU A 84 -2.45 11.49 7.25
N SER A 85 -1.91 10.30 7.42
CA SER A 85 -2.38 9.34 8.42
C SER A 85 -2.17 9.85 9.85
N LEU A 86 -1.18 10.72 10.08
CA LEU A 86 -0.93 11.39 11.36
C LEU A 86 -1.92 12.53 11.64
N GLY A 87 -2.85 12.81 10.72
CA GLY A 87 -3.83 13.89 10.83
C GLY A 87 -4.80 13.80 12.01
N VAL A 88 -4.82 12.67 12.73
CA VAL A 88 -5.54 12.49 14.00
C VAL A 88 -4.85 13.17 15.18
N ILE A 89 -3.54 13.45 15.07
CA ILE A 89 -2.75 14.13 16.10
C ILE A 89 -3.01 15.65 16.01
N LYS A 90 -3.14 16.29 17.15
CA LYS A 90 -3.41 17.73 17.27
C LYS A 90 -2.42 18.55 16.43
N ASN A 91 -2.95 19.46 15.64
CA ASN A 91 -2.23 20.35 14.72
C ASN A 91 -1.56 19.68 13.50
N ALA A 92 -1.52 18.36 13.39
CA ALA A 92 -0.80 17.67 12.31
C ALA A 92 -1.26 18.13 10.91
N LYS A 93 -2.57 18.22 10.65
CA LYS A 93 -3.11 18.68 9.35
C LYS A 93 -2.66 20.11 8.99
N SER A 94 -2.62 21.01 9.97
CA SER A 94 -2.18 22.38 9.76
C SER A 94 -0.69 22.46 9.44
N ILE A 95 0.12 21.60 10.06
CA ILE A 95 1.56 21.52 9.84
C ILE A 95 1.84 20.93 8.46
N ILE A 96 1.22 19.81 8.11
CA ILE A 96 1.37 19.15 6.79
C ILE A 96 1.04 20.12 5.65
N ASN A 97 0.03 20.97 5.85
CA ASN A 97 -0.36 21.99 4.87
C ASN A 97 0.51 23.27 4.92
N GLY A 98 1.60 23.29 5.69
CA GLY A 98 2.51 24.42 5.78
C GLY A 98 1.96 25.65 6.52
N LYS A 99 0.81 25.52 7.22
CA LYS A 99 0.14 26.61 7.94
C LYS A 99 0.63 26.79 9.37
N MET A 100 1.42 25.84 9.88
CA MET A 100 1.92 25.85 11.26
C MET A 100 3.28 25.15 11.32
N SER A 101 4.13 25.57 12.27
CA SER A 101 5.45 24.94 12.49
C SER A 101 5.32 23.60 13.19
N SER A 102 6.22 22.64 12.88
CA SER A 102 6.21 21.27 13.41
C SER A 102 6.43 21.18 14.93
N ASP A 103 6.97 22.22 15.58
CA ASP A 103 7.09 22.28 17.03
C ASP A 103 5.74 22.37 17.75
N LYS A 104 4.67 22.75 17.04
CA LYS A 104 3.29 22.84 17.56
C LYS A 104 2.52 21.51 17.46
N LEU A 105 3.13 20.47 16.95
CA LEU A 105 2.52 19.14 16.91
C LEU A 105 2.14 18.67 18.32
N GLY A 106 0.98 18.05 18.46
CA GLY A 106 0.48 17.49 19.72
C GLY A 106 1.28 16.30 20.27
N VAL A 107 2.60 16.28 20.09
CA VAL A 107 3.50 15.22 20.58
C VAL A 107 4.59 15.86 21.44
N GLN A 108 4.71 15.42 22.70
CA GLN A 108 5.62 16.00 23.68
C GLN A 108 6.35 14.95 24.51
N ALA A 109 7.63 15.15 24.74
CA ALA A 109 8.38 14.46 25.78
C ALA A 109 8.11 15.15 27.13
N VAL A 110 7.55 14.43 28.09
CA VAL A 110 7.33 14.92 29.47
C VAL A 110 8.57 14.66 30.34
N GLY A 111 9.45 13.80 29.87
CA GLY A 111 10.74 13.41 30.43
C GLY A 111 11.41 12.45 29.47
N ASP A 112 12.54 11.86 29.86
CA ASP A 112 13.28 10.92 28.99
C ASP A 112 12.41 9.73 28.57
N PHE A 113 11.53 9.23 29.46
CA PHE A 113 10.78 8.00 29.28
C PHE A 113 9.26 8.16 29.39
N GLU A 114 8.75 9.38 29.18
CA GLU A 114 7.32 9.63 29.12
C GLU A 114 6.98 10.48 27.89
N LEU A 115 6.17 9.91 26.99
CA LEU A 115 5.69 10.54 25.78
C LEU A 115 4.20 10.82 25.90
N ARG A 116 3.79 12.05 25.60
CA ARG A 116 2.38 12.43 25.50
C ARG A 116 2.01 12.74 24.06
N ILE A 117 0.91 12.12 23.60
CA ILE A 117 0.32 12.39 22.28
C ILE A 117 -1.10 12.89 22.48
N THR A 118 -1.37 14.12 22.08
CA THR A 118 -2.69 14.75 22.13
C THR A 118 -3.36 14.62 20.76
N LEU A 119 -4.60 14.17 20.73
CA LEU A 119 -5.39 14.03 19.52
C LEU A 119 -6.14 15.32 19.17
N GLU A 120 -6.50 15.47 17.90
CA GLU A 120 -7.33 16.58 17.40
C GLU A 120 -8.79 16.43 17.86
N SER A 121 -9.28 15.20 17.90
CA SER A 121 -10.63 14.82 18.34
C SER A 121 -10.62 13.42 18.94
N ALA A 122 -11.68 13.03 19.61
CA ALA A 122 -11.85 11.66 20.07
C ALA A 122 -11.75 10.68 18.87
N THR A 123 -10.92 9.68 19.03
CA THR A 123 -10.62 8.66 18.01
C THR A 123 -10.76 7.30 18.67
N ASP A 124 -11.22 6.31 17.92
CA ASP A 124 -11.26 4.93 18.39
C ASP A 124 -9.86 4.47 18.80
N GLU A 125 -9.76 3.78 19.96
CA GLU A 125 -8.48 3.37 20.51
C GLU A 125 -7.77 2.38 19.60
N SER A 126 -8.49 1.43 19.02
CA SER A 126 -7.91 0.42 18.15
C SER A 126 -7.34 1.05 16.88
N ALA A 127 -8.06 1.97 16.27
CA ALA A 127 -7.60 2.70 15.09
C ALA A 127 -6.36 3.56 15.38
N PHE A 128 -6.28 4.19 16.57
CA PHE A 128 -5.09 4.94 16.96
C PHE A 128 -3.89 4.04 17.25
N LEU A 129 -4.10 2.93 17.96
CA LEU A 129 -3.02 1.98 18.24
C LEU A 129 -2.52 1.31 16.95
N ASP A 130 -3.42 1.03 15.99
CA ASP A 130 -3.03 0.53 14.68
C ASP A 130 -2.11 1.49 13.95
N LEU A 131 -2.46 2.78 13.92
CA LEU A 131 -1.58 3.81 13.36
C LEU A 131 -0.19 3.77 13.99
N LEU A 132 -0.08 3.56 15.31
CA LEU A 132 1.20 3.52 16.02
C LEU A 132 2.06 2.29 15.71
N THR A 133 1.51 1.26 15.07
CA THR A 133 2.29 0.11 14.58
C THR A 133 2.97 0.38 13.24
N LYS A 134 2.54 1.41 12.49
CA LYS A 134 3.04 1.72 11.15
C LYS A 134 4.45 2.32 11.17
N ALA A 135 5.18 2.14 10.06
CA ALA A 135 6.55 2.59 9.91
C ALA A 135 6.74 4.10 10.17
N ILE A 136 5.77 4.93 9.78
CA ILE A 136 5.81 6.39 9.99
C ILE A 136 5.84 6.79 11.46
N CYS A 137 5.42 5.92 12.38
CA CYS A 137 5.41 6.14 13.82
C CYS A 137 6.64 5.57 14.55
N MET A 138 7.63 5.04 13.82
CA MET A 138 8.86 4.51 14.43
C MET A 138 9.76 5.65 14.93
N PRO A 139 10.51 5.45 16.02
CA PRO A 139 11.39 6.48 16.56
C PRO A 139 12.57 6.75 15.63
N CYS A 140 13.14 7.96 15.71
CA CYS A 140 14.31 8.37 14.98
C CYS A 140 15.21 9.19 15.89
N ASN A 141 16.46 8.77 16.06
CA ASN A 141 17.41 9.50 16.88
C ASN A 141 17.94 10.74 16.14
N GLU A 142 17.68 11.93 16.69
CA GLU A 142 18.00 13.20 16.06
C GLU A 142 19.52 13.40 15.86
N THR A 143 20.33 13.00 16.85
CA THR A 143 21.79 13.13 16.78
C THR A 143 22.34 12.29 15.64
N PHE A 144 21.93 11.04 15.55
CA PHE A 144 22.35 10.15 14.47
C PHE A 144 21.82 10.63 13.10
N PHE A 145 20.54 11.01 13.03
CA PHE A 145 19.96 11.54 11.81
C PHE A 145 20.75 12.72 11.25
N ASN A 146 21.04 13.73 12.09
CA ASN A 146 21.79 14.90 11.67
C ASN A 146 23.24 14.55 11.26
N ALA A 147 23.87 13.61 11.96
CA ALA A 147 25.21 13.16 11.66
C ALA A 147 25.32 12.44 10.30
N THR A 148 24.23 11.84 9.79
CA THR A 148 24.19 11.22 8.46
C THR A 148 24.20 12.21 7.30
N LYS A 149 23.95 13.51 7.56
CA LYS A 149 23.97 14.59 6.56
C LYS A 149 23.11 14.27 5.32
N GLY A 150 21.86 13.90 5.55
CA GLY A 150 20.87 13.59 4.50
C GLY A 150 20.94 12.16 3.96
N ARG A 151 21.79 11.30 4.50
CA ARG A 151 21.89 9.89 4.07
C ARG A 151 21.16 8.90 4.98
N TYR A 152 20.36 9.38 5.93
CA TYR A 152 19.62 8.52 6.85
C TYR A 152 18.74 7.52 6.10
N GLY A 153 18.92 6.22 6.40
CA GLY A 153 18.14 5.14 5.81
C GLY A 153 18.51 4.75 4.36
N LEU A 154 19.53 5.36 3.77
CA LEU A 154 19.98 5.02 2.41
C LEU A 154 20.92 3.80 2.35
N ASP A 155 21.39 3.33 3.50
CA ASP A 155 22.27 2.16 3.62
C ASP A 155 22.19 1.62 5.06
N TYR A 156 22.60 0.36 5.27
CA TYR A 156 22.65 -0.22 6.62
C TYR A 156 23.53 0.57 7.59
N SER A 157 24.59 1.21 7.08
CA SER A 157 25.52 2.04 7.87
C SER A 157 24.96 3.42 8.22
N THR A 158 23.81 3.79 7.67
CA THR A 158 23.11 5.06 7.92
C THR A 158 21.72 4.88 8.50
N LEU A 159 21.38 3.67 8.97
CA LEU A 159 20.13 3.33 9.61
C LEU A 159 20.37 2.83 11.04
N LEU A 160 19.73 3.48 12.01
CA LEU A 160 19.78 3.10 13.42
C LEU A 160 18.51 2.31 13.77
N CYS A 161 18.67 1.15 14.40
CA CYS A 161 17.58 0.24 14.76
C CYS A 161 17.49 0.06 16.28
N ASN A 162 16.26 -0.15 16.81
CA ASN A 162 16.01 -0.41 18.22
C ASN A 162 15.04 -1.59 18.45
N GLY A 163 14.74 -2.33 17.39
CA GLY A 163 13.81 -3.47 17.41
C GLY A 163 14.51 -4.81 17.70
N PRO A 164 13.74 -5.92 17.58
CA PRO A 164 14.27 -7.29 17.74
C PRO A 164 15.28 -7.67 16.64
N PHE A 165 15.27 -6.94 15.54
CA PHE A 165 16.27 -7.05 14.47
C PHE A 165 16.94 -5.72 14.20
N TYR A 166 18.13 -5.79 13.60
CA TYR A 166 18.82 -4.65 12.98
C TYR A 166 19.30 -5.03 11.58
N LEU A 167 19.33 -4.04 10.67
CA LEU A 167 19.86 -4.21 9.32
C LEU A 167 21.39 -4.26 9.40
N SER A 168 21.98 -5.41 9.05
CA SER A 168 23.40 -5.67 9.17
C SER A 168 24.16 -5.59 7.85
N TYR A 169 23.45 -5.72 6.74
CA TYR A 169 24.00 -5.71 5.39
C TYR A 169 22.92 -5.32 4.39
N TRP A 170 23.27 -4.55 3.38
CA TRP A 170 22.41 -4.20 2.27
C TRP A 170 23.23 -4.01 1.00
N LEU A 171 23.04 -4.89 0.04
CA LEU A 171 23.48 -4.74 -1.34
C LEU A 171 22.26 -4.35 -2.15
N HIS A 172 22.21 -3.07 -2.55
CA HIS A 172 21.07 -2.52 -3.26
C HIS A 172 20.72 -3.35 -4.49
N ASP A 173 19.42 -3.48 -4.78
CA ASP A 173 18.86 -4.24 -5.89
C ASP A 173 19.18 -5.74 -5.91
N SER A 174 19.80 -6.27 -4.85
CA SER A 174 20.26 -7.66 -4.79
C SER A 174 19.85 -8.38 -3.51
N ALA A 175 20.35 -7.92 -2.35
CA ALA A 175 20.08 -8.61 -1.09
C ALA A 175 20.22 -7.70 0.13
N LEU A 176 19.52 -8.06 1.20
CA LEU A 176 19.72 -7.47 2.52
C LEU A 176 19.70 -8.54 3.61
N THR A 177 20.38 -8.29 4.73
CA THR A 177 20.38 -9.19 5.88
C THR A 177 20.03 -8.43 7.14
N ILE A 178 19.03 -8.91 7.85
CA ILE A 178 18.71 -8.49 9.21
C ILE A 178 19.23 -9.53 10.20
N LYS A 179 19.74 -9.06 11.34
CA LYS A 179 20.24 -9.93 12.41
C LYS A 179 19.48 -9.71 13.70
N ASN A 180 19.41 -10.77 14.51
CA ASN A 180 18.88 -10.68 15.86
C ASN A 180 19.61 -9.59 16.65
N ASN A 181 18.86 -8.80 17.39
CA ASN A 181 19.37 -7.86 18.37
C ASN A 181 19.41 -8.56 19.74
N ASP A 182 20.57 -9.07 20.12
CA ASP A 182 20.77 -9.79 21.37
C ASP A 182 20.55 -8.90 22.61
N ASP A 183 20.65 -7.57 22.45
CA ASP A 183 20.39 -6.59 23.52
C ASP A 183 18.92 -6.15 23.55
N TYR A 184 18.03 -6.74 22.75
CA TYR A 184 16.62 -6.40 22.76
C TYR A 184 15.90 -6.94 24.00
N THR A 185 15.40 -6.02 24.82
CA THR A 185 14.72 -6.31 26.08
C THR A 185 13.21 -6.28 26.00
N GLY A 186 12.64 -6.06 24.80
CA GLY A 186 11.20 -6.02 24.55
C GLY A 186 10.51 -7.37 24.64
N SER A 187 9.18 -7.35 24.57
CA SER A 187 8.33 -8.56 24.73
C SER A 187 8.41 -9.55 23.56
N PHE A 188 9.02 -9.16 22.45
CA PHE A 188 9.07 -9.94 21.21
C PHE A 188 10.51 -10.13 20.71
N PRO A 189 11.36 -10.89 21.44
CA PRO A 189 12.71 -11.19 20.98
C PRO A 189 12.65 -12.04 19.70
N ALA A 190 13.52 -11.77 18.76
CA ALA A 190 13.61 -12.54 17.54
C ALA A 190 14.08 -13.97 17.81
N LYS A 191 13.42 -14.96 17.20
CA LYS A 191 13.85 -16.36 17.27
C LYS A 191 14.99 -16.69 16.32
N PRO A 192 14.96 -16.25 15.02
CA PRO A 192 16.05 -16.53 14.10
C PRO A 192 17.24 -15.63 14.40
N ALA A 193 18.45 -16.19 14.33
CA ALA A 193 19.71 -15.43 14.48
C ALA A 193 19.89 -14.38 13.36
N SER A 194 19.45 -14.71 12.15
CA SER A 194 19.46 -13.80 11.01
C SER A 194 18.42 -14.22 9.97
N VAL A 195 18.00 -13.25 9.15
CA VAL A 195 17.18 -13.46 7.95
C VAL A 195 17.86 -12.75 6.79
N SER A 196 18.14 -13.49 5.72
CA SER A 196 18.63 -12.95 4.46
C SER A 196 17.47 -12.85 3.47
N LEU A 197 17.28 -11.68 2.90
CA LEU A 197 16.26 -11.38 1.90
C LEU A 197 16.96 -11.16 0.57
N VAL A 198 16.59 -11.93 -0.44
CA VAL A 198 17.13 -11.84 -1.80
C VAL A 198 16.10 -11.17 -2.70
N ILE A 199 16.55 -10.17 -3.45
CA ILE A 199 15.75 -9.49 -4.46
C ILE A 199 15.97 -10.21 -5.80
N ASP A 200 15.02 -11.01 -6.19
CA ASP A 200 15.04 -11.78 -7.43
C ASP A 200 13.76 -11.46 -8.22
N GLY A 201 13.92 -10.96 -9.45
CA GLY A 201 12.80 -10.56 -10.30
C GLY A 201 12.06 -11.74 -10.95
N ASP A 202 12.66 -12.93 -11.02
CA ASP A 202 12.09 -14.10 -11.69
C ASP A 202 11.33 -15.00 -10.70
N SER A 203 10.00 -15.00 -10.79
CA SER A 203 9.14 -15.81 -9.92
C SER A 203 9.30 -17.33 -10.12
N LYS A 204 9.63 -17.77 -11.32
CA LYS A 204 9.92 -19.20 -11.61
C LYS A 204 11.23 -19.62 -10.99
N GLN A 205 12.26 -18.76 -11.06
CA GLN A 205 13.53 -19.01 -10.38
C GLN A 205 13.33 -19.04 -8.87
N ARG A 206 12.56 -18.12 -8.29
CA ARG A 206 12.22 -18.14 -6.86
C ARG A 206 11.53 -19.45 -6.44
N LEU A 207 10.58 -19.93 -7.26
CA LEU A 207 9.92 -21.21 -7.01
C LEU A 207 10.92 -22.37 -7.06
N THR A 208 11.82 -22.39 -8.04
CA THR A 208 12.87 -23.42 -8.14
C THR A 208 13.77 -23.40 -6.90
N SER A 209 14.24 -22.23 -6.48
CA SER A 209 15.08 -22.06 -5.28
C SER A 209 14.36 -22.38 -3.97
N LEU A 210 13.05 -22.27 -3.94
CA LEU A 210 12.24 -22.72 -2.79
C LEU A 210 12.11 -24.24 -2.76
N LEU A 211 11.94 -24.89 -3.92
CA LEU A 211 11.81 -26.34 -4.03
C LEU A 211 13.13 -27.10 -3.79
N ASP A 212 14.26 -26.52 -4.16
CA ASP A 212 15.59 -27.10 -3.93
C ASP A 212 16.16 -26.80 -2.53
N GLY A 213 15.42 -26.02 -1.71
CA GLY A 213 15.80 -25.66 -0.34
C GLY A 213 16.77 -24.50 -0.22
N THR A 214 17.13 -23.82 -1.30
CA THR A 214 17.95 -22.60 -1.28
C THR A 214 17.23 -21.48 -0.54
N TYR A 215 15.91 -21.37 -0.73
CA TYR A 215 15.05 -20.42 0.00
C TYR A 215 14.12 -21.15 0.97
N CYS A 216 13.87 -20.54 2.12
CA CYS A 216 12.89 -21.02 3.10
C CYS A 216 11.47 -20.48 2.83
N ALA A 217 11.36 -19.35 2.16
CA ALA A 217 10.10 -18.72 1.79
C ALA A 217 10.31 -17.84 0.55
N ALA A 218 9.26 -17.67 -0.24
CA ALA A 218 9.31 -16.81 -1.41
C ALA A 218 7.93 -16.21 -1.75
N GLN A 219 7.94 -14.96 -2.21
CA GLN A 219 6.82 -14.35 -2.90
C GLN A 219 6.88 -14.77 -4.36
N LEU A 220 5.86 -15.42 -4.86
CA LEU A 220 5.84 -16.04 -6.19
C LEU A 220 5.04 -15.23 -7.22
N GLY A 221 4.53 -14.05 -6.84
CA GLY A 221 3.65 -13.25 -7.70
C GLY A 221 2.45 -14.09 -8.15
N THR A 222 2.17 -14.13 -9.44
CA THR A 222 1.08 -14.93 -10.03
C THR A 222 1.48 -16.37 -10.36
N THR A 223 2.71 -16.79 -10.05
CA THR A 223 3.18 -18.16 -10.32
C THR A 223 2.64 -19.10 -9.25
N ALA A 224 1.64 -19.90 -9.60
CA ALA A 224 1.08 -20.91 -8.71
C ALA A 224 2.08 -22.04 -8.47
N PRO A 225 2.44 -22.37 -7.21
CA PRO A 225 3.27 -23.53 -6.92
C PRO A 225 2.41 -24.80 -6.94
N ASP A 226 2.85 -25.79 -7.70
CA ASP A 226 2.25 -27.14 -7.70
C ASP A 226 3.17 -28.09 -6.92
N SER A 227 3.11 -28.02 -5.59
CA SER A 227 3.90 -28.88 -4.72
C SER A 227 3.23 -29.07 -3.35
N SER A 228 3.11 -30.35 -2.96
CA SER A 228 2.65 -30.71 -1.60
C SER A 228 3.68 -30.41 -0.52
N ASP A 229 4.91 -30.05 -0.89
CA ASP A 229 6.01 -29.76 0.05
C ASP A 229 6.11 -28.29 0.47
N LEU A 230 5.16 -27.49 0.01
CA LEU A 230 5.05 -26.08 0.36
C LEU A 230 3.77 -25.80 1.16
N SER A 231 3.86 -24.84 2.05
CA SER A 231 2.69 -24.16 2.61
C SER A 231 2.44 -22.90 1.80
N VAL A 232 1.26 -22.76 1.20
CA VAL A 232 0.95 -21.69 0.25
C VAL A 232 -0.15 -20.80 0.79
N THR A 233 0.12 -19.51 0.85
CA THR A 233 -0.87 -18.46 1.08
C THR A 233 -1.21 -17.83 -0.26
N LYS A 234 -2.51 -17.77 -0.57
CA LYS A 234 -3.05 -17.17 -1.80
C LYS A 234 -3.86 -15.94 -1.44
N ASN A 235 -3.50 -14.79 -1.98
CA ASN A 235 -4.18 -13.52 -1.77
C ASN A 235 -4.71 -12.97 -3.09
N TYR A 236 -5.82 -12.21 -3.03
CA TYR A 236 -6.37 -11.46 -4.16
C TYR A 236 -6.29 -9.96 -3.87
N ASP A 237 -5.10 -9.39 -4.03
CA ASP A 237 -4.76 -8.01 -3.71
C ASP A 237 -4.71 -7.09 -4.94
N THR A 238 -4.84 -7.66 -6.13
CA THR A 238 -4.63 -6.93 -7.39
C THR A 238 -5.83 -7.08 -8.33
N VAL A 239 -6.44 -5.94 -8.66
CA VAL A 239 -7.48 -5.84 -9.70
C VAL A 239 -6.86 -5.33 -10.99
N TRP A 240 -7.09 -6.02 -12.08
CA TRP A 240 -6.79 -5.55 -13.44
C TRP A 240 -7.99 -4.82 -14.01
N ALA A 241 -7.79 -3.61 -14.48
CA ALA A 241 -8.85 -2.77 -14.99
C ALA A 241 -8.45 -2.04 -16.27
N LEU A 242 -9.43 -1.80 -17.12
CA LEU A 242 -9.29 -0.80 -18.18
C LEU A 242 -9.44 0.58 -17.54
N CYS A 243 -8.37 1.34 -17.58
CA CYS A 243 -8.28 2.70 -17.08
C CYS A 243 -8.33 3.67 -18.26
N PHE A 244 -9.24 4.63 -18.18
CA PHE A 244 -9.41 5.67 -19.20
C PHE A 244 -8.86 6.99 -18.67
N ASN A 245 -7.91 7.58 -19.38
CA ASN A 245 -7.36 8.88 -19.00
C ASN A 245 -8.40 9.98 -19.20
N CYS A 246 -9.06 10.39 -18.12
CA CYS A 246 -10.13 11.38 -18.17
C CYS A 246 -9.65 12.81 -18.51
N ALA A 247 -8.35 13.06 -18.51
CA ALA A 247 -7.74 14.33 -18.93
C ALA A 247 -7.43 14.36 -20.45
N ASP A 248 -7.39 13.20 -21.12
CA ASP A 248 -7.21 13.13 -22.58
C ASP A 248 -8.45 13.68 -23.30
N ALA A 249 -8.25 14.49 -24.34
CA ALA A 249 -9.32 15.25 -24.98
C ALA A 249 -10.53 14.40 -25.42
N PRO A 250 -10.40 13.27 -26.17
CA PRO A 250 -11.58 12.48 -26.50
C PRO A 250 -12.15 11.74 -25.29
N LEU A 251 -11.31 11.27 -24.37
CA LEU A 251 -11.73 10.50 -23.20
C LEU A 251 -12.21 11.35 -22.02
N SER A 252 -12.08 12.67 -22.07
CA SER A 252 -12.77 13.58 -21.15
C SER A 252 -14.29 13.50 -21.29
N ASN A 253 -14.79 13.08 -22.48
CA ASN A 253 -16.22 12.87 -22.73
C ASN A 253 -16.73 11.62 -22.02
N VAL A 254 -17.58 11.80 -21.00
CA VAL A 254 -18.15 10.71 -20.19
C VAL A 254 -18.96 9.73 -21.04
N SER A 255 -19.69 10.22 -22.05
CA SER A 255 -20.52 9.36 -22.91
C SER A 255 -19.65 8.44 -23.76
N LEU A 256 -18.48 8.89 -24.25
CA LEU A 256 -17.54 8.02 -24.94
C LEU A 256 -17.02 6.90 -24.02
N ARG A 257 -16.59 7.23 -22.81
CA ARG A 257 -16.12 6.23 -21.85
C ARG A 257 -17.22 5.22 -21.52
N ARG A 258 -18.45 5.68 -21.28
CA ARG A 258 -19.61 4.78 -21.03
C ARG A 258 -19.90 3.87 -22.22
N ALA A 259 -19.81 4.38 -23.45
CA ALA A 259 -19.96 3.58 -24.65
C ALA A 259 -18.89 2.49 -24.74
N LEU A 260 -17.62 2.82 -24.47
CA LEU A 260 -16.52 1.85 -24.44
C LEU A 260 -16.75 0.78 -23.36
N CYS A 261 -17.12 1.18 -22.15
CA CYS A 261 -17.36 0.23 -21.04
C CYS A 261 -18.53 -0.72 -21.34
N THR A 262 -19.66 -0.20 -21.81
CA THR A 262 -20.87 -1.02 -22.05
C THR A 262 -20.77 -1.93 -23.28
N ALA A 263 -19.77 -1.73 -24.15
CA ALA A 263 -19.50 -2.63 -25.27
C ALA A 263 -18.56 -3.80 -24.92
N VAL A 264 -18.07 -3.90 -23.68
CA VAL A 264 -17.20 -5.01 -23.26
C VAL A 264 -18.02 -6.19 -22.80
N ASP A 265 -17.95 -7.30 -23.55
CA ASP A 265 -18.57 -8.56 -23.18
C ASP A 265 -17.64 -9.38 -22.27
N TYR A 266 -17.91 -9.36 -20.97
CA TYR A 266 -17.16 -10.12 -19.97
C TYR A 266 -17.20 -11.63 -20.21
N ASN A 267 -18.24 -12.17 -20.85
CA ASN A 267 -18.32 -13.60 -21.14
C ASN A 267 -17.34 -14.01 -22.22
N SER A 268 -16.96 -13.09 -23.10
CA SER A 268 -15.95 -13.32 -24.14
C SER A 268 -14.49 -13.23 -23.65
N LEU A 269 -14.27 -12.76 -22.42
CA LEU A 269 -12.95 -12.69 -21.81
C LEU A 269 -12.46 -14.10 -21.46
N THR A 270 -11.39 -14.51 -22.09
CA THR A 270 -10.64 -15.72 -21.72
C THR A 270 -9.61 -15.34 -20.67
N LEU A 271 -9.69 -15.93 -19.49
CA LEU A 271 -8.70 -15.78 -18.44
C LEU A 271 -7.55 -16.76 -18.71
N GLU A 272 -6.33 -16.34 -18.43
CA GLU A 272 -5.11 -17.08 -18.76
C GLU A 272 -4.79 -18.19 -17.75
N SER A 273 -5.41 -18.13 -16.57
CA SER A 273 -5.24 -19.10 -15.48
C SER A 273 -6.58 -19.38 -14.82
N GLU A 274 -6.77 -20.61 -14.33
CA GLU A 274 -7.95 -21.02 -13.55
C GLU A 274 -8.09 -20.24 -12.23
N ASP A 275 -6.98 -19.71 -11.72
CA ASP A 275 -6.95 -18.92 -10.49
C ASP A 275 -7.33 -17.45 -10.70
N MET A 276 -7.34 -16.97 -11.93
CA MET A 276 -7.85 -15.64 -12.26
C MET A 276 -9.37 -15.64 -12.18
N GLN A 277 -9.93 -14.55 -11.65
CA GLN A 277 -11.39 -14.40 -11.50
C GLN A 277 -11.85 -13.11 -12.15
N LYS A 278 -12.99 -13.16 -12.84
CA LYS A 278 -13.64 -11.94 -13.35
C LYS A 278 -14.15 -11.12 -12.18
N THR A 279 -14.01 -9.80 -12.26
CA THR A 279 -14.51 -8.90 -11.22
C THR A 279 -15.28 -7.73 -11.80
N TYR A 280 -16.21 -7.22 -11.02
CA TYR A 280 -16.96 -6.00 -11.29
C TYR A 280 -16.65 -4.91 -10.26
N SER A 281 -15.77 -5.20 -9.30
CA SER A 281 -15.32 -4.27 -8.28
C SER A 281 -13.90 -3.79 -8.60
N VAL A 282 -13.67 -2.50 -8.39
CA VAL A 282 -12.32 -1.91 -8.44
C VAL A 282 -11.58 -2.09 -7.12
N ILE A 283 -12.33 -2.30 -6.03
CA ILE A 283 -11.75 -2.53 -4.71
C ILE A 283 -11.23 -3.97 -4.67
N PRO A 284 -9.93 -4.19 -4.42
CA PRO A 284 -9.38 -5.53 -4.27
C PRO A 284 -10.06 -6.32 -3.15
N PRO A 285 -10.30 -7.64 -3.31
CA PRO A 285 -10.90 -8.46 -2.26
C PRO A 285 -10.11 -8.49 -0.94
N ALA A 286 -8.80 -8.28 -1.01
CA ALA A 286 -7.93 -8.19 0.17
C ALA A 286 -8.14 -6.91 0.99
N CYS A 287 -8.86 -5.89 0.48
CA CYS A 287 -9.14 -4.68 1.24
C CYS A 287 -10.21 -4.93 2.31
N SER A 288 -9.87 -4.69 3.55
CA SER A 288 -10.81 -4.79 4.67
C SER A 288 -11.82 -3.65 4.70
N VAL A 289 -12.94 -3.87 5.35
CA VAL A 289 -13.95 -2.85 5.68
C VAL A 289 -14.22 -2.78 7.19
N GLY A 290 -13.24 -3.27 7.99
CA GLY A 290 -13.33 -3.38 9.44
C GLY A 290 -13.83 -4.74 9.92
N GLU A 291 -13.69 -5.00 11.22
CA GLU A 291 -14.00 -6.31 11.82
C GLU A 291 -15.44 -6.75 11.55
N GLY A 292 -15.59 -7.99 11.07
CA GLY A 292 -16.88 -8.64 10.86
C GLY A 292 -17.70 -8.13 9.68
N ALA A 293 -17.12 -7.27 8.83
CA ALA A 293 -17.76 -6.79 7.62
C ALA A 293 -17.01 -7.30 6.37
N ASP A 294 -17.77 -7.67 5.35
CA ASP A 294 -17.27 -8.07 4.04
C ASP A 294 -17.90 -7.14 2.99
N LEU A 295 -17.10 -6.70 2.02
CA LEU A 295 -17.64 -6.00 0.85
C LEU A 295 -18.58 -6.89 0.04
N GLY A 296 -18.48 -8.22 0.21
CA GLY A 296 -19.27 -9.19 -0.53
C GLY A 296 -18.88 -9.30 -2.00
N SER A 297 -19.31 -10.38 -2.62
CA SER A 297 -19.11 -10.65 -4.04
C SER A 297 -20.17 -10.02 -4.95
N GLU A 298 -21.11 -9.26 -4.40
CA GLU A 298 -22.19 -8.66 -5.19
C GLU A 298 -21.63 -7.69 -6.23
N PRO A 299 -21.96 -7.88 -7.51
CA PRO A 299 -21.44 -7.05 -8.57
C PRO A 299 -21.94 -5.62 -8.48
N VAL A 300 -21.04 -4.64 -8.46
CA VAL A 300 -21.35 -3.21 -8.61
C VAL A 300 -21.49 -2.87 -10.11
N SER A 301 -22.03 -3.77 -10.91
CA SER A 301 -22.10 -3.60 -12.36
C SER A 301 -23.09 -2.50 -12.77
N ILE A 302 -22.60 -1.26 -12.79
CA ILE A 302 -23.37 -0.10 -13.22
C ILE A 302 -23.35 0.05 -14.75
N LEU A 303 -22.23 -0.32 -15.39
CA LEU A 303 -22.03 -0.30 -16.84
C LEU A 303 -21.86 -1.73 -17.39
N GLY A 304 -22.83 -2.61 -17.14
CA GLY A 304 -22.82 -3.98 -17.69
C GLY A 304 -22.91 -3.98 -19.22
N TYR A 305 -22.47 -5.10 -19.83
CA TYR A 305 -22.51 -5.29 -21.28
C TYR A 305 -23.91 -5.09 -21.85
N ASP A 306 -24.02 -4.12 -22.75
CA ASP A 306 -25.25 -3.79 -23.47
C ASP A 306 -24.92 -2.97 -24.72
N MET A 307 -25.00 -3.61 -25.88
CA MET A 307 -24.67 -2.99 -27.16
C MET A 307 -25.62 -1.84 -27.53
N ASN A 308 -26.90 -1.91 -27.14
CA ASN A 308 -27.86 -0.84 -27.41
C ASN A 308 -27.57 0.39 -26.56
N ARG A 309 -27.27 0.20 -25.27
CA ARG A 309 -26.82 1.29 -24.39
C ARG A 309 -25.51 1.89 -24.89
N SER A 310 -24.58 1.06 -25.31
CA SER A 310 -23.30 1.50 -25.90
C SER A 310 -23.55 2.39 -27.12
N ALA A 311 -24.36 1.95 -28.07
CA ALA A 311 -24.73 2.74 -29.26
C ALA A 311 -25.40 4.08 -28.86
N GLY A 312 -26.28 4.07 -27.85
CA GLY A 312 -26.91 5.28 -27.33
C GLY A 312 -25.89 6.27 -26.72
N TYR A 313 -24.96 5.78 -25.93
CA TYR A 313 -23.86 6.60 -25.39
C TYR A 313 -22.92 7.11 -26.47
N TRP A 314 -22.63 6.30 -27.50
CA TRP A 314 -21.84 6.74 -28.64
C TRP A 314 -22.55 7.87 -29.41
N ALA A 315 -23.82 7.73 -29.71
CA ALA A 315 -24.62 8.77 -30.36
C ALA A 315 -24.64 10.08 -29.55
N GLN A 316 -24.61 9.97 -28.21
CA GLN A 316 -24.48 11.15 -27.35
C GLN A 316 -23.10 11.76 -27.44
N ALA A 317 -22.03 10.96 -27.42
CA ALA A 317 -20.65 11.43 -27.52
C ALA A 317 -20.37 12.14 -28.86
N GLN A 318 -20.96 11.66 -29.96
CA GLN A 318 -20.82 12.26 -31.30
C GLN A 318 -21.39 13.69 -31.43
N LYS A 319 -22.18 14.16 -30.46
CA LYS A 319 -22.63 15.56 -30.45
C LYS A 319 -21.50 16.52 -30.12
N ASP A 320 -20.52 16.06 -29.33
CA ASP A 320 -19.39 16.88 -28.88
C ASP A 320 -18.10 16.52 -29.59
N LEU A 321 -17.98 15.26 -30.05
CA LEU A 321 -16.77 14.71 -30.67
C LEU A 321 -16.99 14.64 -32.21
N THR A 322 -16.25 15.44 -32.94
CA THR A 322 -16.35 15.49 -34.40
C THR A 322 -15.13 14.87 -35.09
N GLY A 323 -15.34 14.28 -36.27
CA GLY A 323 -14.28 13.66 -37.04
C GLY A 323 -13.98 12.22 -36.63
N LYS A 324 -12.91 11.68 -37.18
CA LYS A 324 -12.43 10.33 -36.89
C LYS A 324 -11.52 10.37 -35.65
N LEU A 325 -11.83 9.52 -34.68
CA LEU A 325 -11.01 9.37 -33.47
C LEU A 325 -9.94 8.30 -33.66
N SER A 326 -8.82 8.45 -32.96
CA SER A 326 -7.79 7.42 -32.81
C SER A 326 -7.53 7.23 -31.33
N LEU A 327 -7.65 5.97 -30.86
CA LEU A 327 -7.47 5.59 -29.46
C LEU A 327 -6.42 4.49 -29.35
N GLU A 328 -5.39 4.76 -28.56
CA GLU A 328 -4.36 3.80 -28.19
C GLU A 328 -4.75 3.06 -26.91
N ILE A 329 -4.57 1.72 -26.92
CA ILE A 329 -4.66 0.88 -25.74
C ILE A 329 -3.27 0.35 -25.44
N ILE A 330 -2.76 0.64 -24.25
CA ILE A 330 -1.50 0.07 -23.76
C ILE A 330 -1.78 -1.08 -22.78
N CYS A 331 -0.98 -2.13 -22.86
CA CYS A 331 -1.12 -3.31 -22.00
C CYS A 331 0.19 -4.10 -21.91
N LEU A 332 0.24 -5.12 -21.05
CA LEU A 332 1.32 -6.09 -21.07
C LEU A 332 1.20 -7.04 -22.30
N PRO A 333 2.30 -7.64 -22.77
CA PRO A 333 2.29 -8.53 -23.93
C PRO A 333 1.30 -9.70 -23.81
N GLU A 334 1.19 -10.31 -22.62
CA GLU A 334 0.25 -11.40 -22.34
C GLU A 334 -1.21 -10.99 -22.57
N HIS A 335 -1.56 -9.73 -22.37
CA HIS A 335 -2.93 -9.24 -22.51
C HIS A 335 -3.27 -8.70 -23.91
N GLU A 336 -2.29 -8.60 -24.82
CA GLU A 336 -2.49 -8.02 -26.16
C GLU A 336 -3.62 -8.71 -26.94
N ASN A 337 -3.64 -10.04 -26.93
CA ASN A 337 -4.66 -10.82 -27.64
C ASN A 337 -6.08 -10.58 -27.07
N ALA A 338 -6.20 -10.41 -25.76
CA ALA A 338 -7.47 -10.09 -25.10
C ALA A 338 -7.96 -8.69 -25.54
N MET A 339 -7.06 -7.71 -25.59
CA MET A 339 -7.38 -6.34 -26.07
C MET A 339 -7.79 -6.35 -27.55
N ARG A 340 -7.11 -7.09 -28.41
CA ARG A 340 -7.48 -7.19 -29.83
C ARG A 340 -8.86 -7.83 -30.03
N ARG A 341 -9.24 -8.83 -29.23
CA ARG A 341 -10.59 -9.41 -29.25
C ARG A 341 -11.64 -8.39 -28.78
N MET A 342 -11.34 -7.63 -27.74
CA MET A 342 -12.24 -6.59 -27.23
C MET A 342 -12.50 -5.49 -28.27
N ILE A 343 -11.48 -5.07 -29.01
CA ILE A 343 -11.61 -4.09 -30.12
C ILE A 343 -12.63 -4.60 -31.16
N GLN A 344 -12.68 -5.89 -31.45
CA GLN A 344 -13.68 -6.44 -32.37
C GLN A 344 -15.12 -6.20 -31.88
N GLY A 345 -15.34 -6.24 -30.57
CA GLY A 345 -16.62 -5.86 -29.95
C GLY A 345 -16.89 -4.36 -30.12
N TRP A 346 -15.91 -3.54 -29.85
CA TRP A 346 -16.01 -2.08 -29.99
C TRP A 346 -16.27 -1.65 -31.44
N GLN A 347 -15.63 -2.29 -32.42
CA GLN A 347 -15.84 -1.98 -33.84
C GLN A 347 -17.29 -2.17 -34.28
N LYS A 348 -18.06 -3.05 -33.63
CA LYS A 348 -19.50 -3.22 -33.92
C LYS A 348 -20.32 -1.97 -33.55
N VAL A 349 -19.88 -1.19 -32.56
CA VAL A 349 -20.56 0.04 -32.13
C VAL A 349 -20.00 1.26 -32.85
N PHE A 350 -18.66 1.38 -32.91
CA PHE A 350 -17.99 2.58 -33.36
C PHE A 350 -17.71 2.61 -34.87
N GLY A 351 -17.75 1.43 -35.53
CA GLY A 351 -17.49 1.28 -36.95
C GLY A 351 -16.13 1.87 -37.34
N LEU A 352 -16.11 2.64 -38.43
CA LEU A 352 -14.93 3.31 -38.94
C LEU A 352 -14.68 4.68 -38.26
N SER A 353 -15.56 5.13 -37.40
CA SER A 353 -15.45 6.42 -36.72
C SER A 353 -14.34 6.46 -35.67
N VAL A 354 -13.95 5.30 -35.14
CA VAL A 354 -12.86 5.18 -34.18
C VAL A 354 -11.85 4.15 -34.67
N ASN A 355 -10.59 4.57 -34.75
CA ASN A 355 -9.46 3.70 -35.02
C ASN A 355 -8.82 3.30 -33.67
N PHE A 356 -8.69 1.99 -33.43
CA PHE A 356 -8.07 1.46 -32.22
C PHE A 356 -6.71 0.85 -32.54
N THR A 357 -5.71 1.17 -31.75
CA THR A 357 -4.37 0.54 -31.78
C THR A 357 -4.07 -0.10 -30.44
N VAL A 358 -3.32 -1.19 -30.44
CA VAL A 358 -2.83 -1.85 -29.23
C VAL A 358 -1.32 -1.81 -29.23
N THR A 359 -0.73 -1.32 -28.15
CA THR A 359 0.70 -1.27 -27.91
C THR A 359 1.03 -2.13 -26.69
N ALA A 360 1.71 -3.24 -26.92
CA ALA A 360 2.22 -4.09 -25.83
C ALA A 360 3.54 -3.51 -25.30
N LEU A 361 3.63 -3.36 -23.98
CA LEU A 361 4.76 -2.75 -23.27
C LEU A 361 5.25 -3.68 -22.16
N ASP A 362 6.53 -3.63 -21.85
CA ASP A 362 7.03 -4.26 -20.62
C ASP A 362 6.44 -3.59 -19.36
N SER A 363 6.49 -4.29 -18.24
CA SER A 363 5.85 -3.86 -16.99
C SER A 363 6.36 -2.51 -16.48
N ALA A 364 7.67 -2.25 -16.60
CA ALA A 364 8.25 -0.98 -16.12
C ALA A 364 7.79 0.20 -16.99
N THR A 365 7.82 0.04 -18.31
CA THR A 365 7.37 1.04 -19.27
C THR A 365 5.87 1.31 -19.14
N LEU A 366 5.05 0.25 -19.01
CA LEU A 366 3.60 0.39 -18.79
C LEU A 366 3.32 1.20 -17.51
N SER A 367 3.97 0.82 -16.41
CA SER A 367 3.80 1.51 -15.12
C SER A 367 4.19 2.98 -15.21
N SER A 368 5.34 3.30 -15.81
CA SER A 368 5.79 4.70 -15.98
C SER A 368 4.80 5.51 -16.78
N ARG A 369 4.39 5.04 -17.98
CA ARG A 369 3.43 5.76 -18.81
C ARG A 369 2.09 6.00 -18.11
N VAL A 370 1.60 5.01 -17.36
CA VAL A 370 0.36 5.13 -16.57
C VAL A 370 0.51 6.18 -15.46
N GLN A 371 1.60 6.15 -14.71
CA GLN A 371 1.85 7.11 -13.63
C GLN A 371 2.04 8.54 -14.16
N ASP A 372 2.71 8.70 -15.27
CA ASP A 372 2.94 10.01 -15.92
C ASP A 372 1.68 10.55 -16.60
N GLY A 373 0.66 9.69 -16.84
CA GLY A 373 -0.54 10.04 -17.59
C GLY A 373 -0.31 10.09 -19.10
N ASP A 374 0.76 9.47 -19.60
CA ASP A 374 1.11 9.36 -21.02
C ASP A 374 0.41 8.13 -21.64
N TYR A 375 -0.90 8.12 -21.60
CA TYR A 375 -1.74 7.07 -22.19
C TYR A 375 -3.16 7.57 -22.42
N GLN A 376 -3.90 6.89 -23.27
CA GLN A 376 -5.34 7.10 -23.46
C GLN A 376 -6.14 6.01 -22.74
N ILE A 377 -5.96 4.75 -23.12
CA ILE A 377 -6.58 3.60 -22.48
C ILE A 377 -5.46 2.65 -22.03
N ALA A 378 -5.50 2.19 -20.79
CA ALA A 378 -4.54 1.22 -20.28
C ALA A 378 -5.26 0.03 -19.64
N LEU A 379 -4.87 -1.20 -19.99
CA LEU A 379 -5.14 -2.35 -19.15
C LEU A 379 -3.99 -2.47 -18.16
N THR A 380 -4.25 -2.12 -16.91
CA THR A 380 -3.22 -2.06 -15.87
C THR A 380 -3.73 -2.59 -14.55
N SER A 381 -2.80 -2.97 -13.69
CA SER A 381 -3.12 -3.42 -12.34
C SER A 381 -3.38 -2.25 -11.40
N MET A 382 -4.37 -2.43 -10.55
CA MET A 382 -4.70 -1.55 -9.43
C MET A 382 -4.54 -2.38 -8.16
N SER A 383 -3.35 -2.34 -7.58
CA SER A 383 -3.09 -2.95 -6.28
C SER A 383 -3.19 -1.90 -5.19
N ALA A 384 -3.66 -2.32 -4.04
CA ALA A 384 -3.89 -1.38 -2.98
C ALA A 384 -2.60 -0.93 -2.33
N GLY A 385 -1.67 -1.80 -2.01
CA GLY A 385 -0.64 -1.49 -1.02
C GLY A 385 -1.26 -0.83 0.23
N ILE A 386 -2.60 -0.80 0.31
CA ILE A 386 -3.46 -0.14 1.27
C ILE A 386 -4.45 -1.18 1.75
N THR A 387 -4.57 -1.27 3.03
CA THR A 387 -5.18 -2.37 3.76
C THR A 387 -6.69 -2.26 3.92
N ASP A 388 -7.28 -1.10 3.61
CA ASP A 388 -8.70 -0.86 3.78
C ASP A 388 -9.36 -0.21 2.55
N ALA A 389 -10.62 -0.53 2.33
CA ALA A 389 -11.39 -0.07 1.17
C ALA A 389 -11.57 1.46 1.11
N ALA A 390 -11.72 2.13 2.26
CA ALA A 390 -11.84 3.58 2.32
C ALA A 390 -10.51 4.26 1.96
N GLY A 391 -9.41 3.72 2.44
CA GLY A 391 -8.05 4.14 2.08
C GLY A 391 -7.81 3.97 0.58
N PHE A 392 -8.13 2.79 0.02
CA PHE A 392 -8.01 2.52 -1.41
C PHE A 392 -8.81 3.53 -2.25
N LEU A 393 -10.09 3.73 -1.96
CA LEU A 393 -10.90 4.71 -2.68
C LEU A 393 -10.37 6.14 -2.54
N SER A 394 -9.76 6.49 -1.41
CA SER A 394 -9.19 7.82 -1.19
C SER A 394 -8.02 8.12 -2.12
N THR A 395 -7.27 7.11 -2.53
CA THR A 395 -6.16 7.28 -3.49
C THR A 395 -6.62 7.62 -4.89
N LEU A 396 -7.88 7.30 -5.24
CA LEU A 396 -8.47 7.53 -6.55
C LEU A 396 -9.19 8.87 -6.68
N THR A 397 -9.29 9.65 -5.60
CA THR A 397 -9.91 10.99 -5.62
C THR A 397 -9.10 11.98 -6.46
N SER A 398 -9.68 13.13 -6.78
CA SER A 398 -9.03 14.18 -7.59
C SER A 398 -7.65 14.60 -7.05
N GLN A 399 -7.44 14.50 -5.74
CA GLN A 399 -6.17 14.80 -5.06
C GLN A 399 -5.49 13.52 -4.54
N GLY A 400 -5.98 12.36 -4.94
CA GLY A 400 -5.46 11.06 -4.49
C GLY A 400 -4.10 10.74 -5.12
N THR A 401 -3.29 10.01 -4.38
CA THR A 401 -1.91 9.68 -4.78
C THR A 401 -1.84 8.66 -5.92
N ASN A 402 -2.92 7.93 -6.18
CA ASN A 402 -3.00 6.92 -7.23
C ASN A 402 -4.16 7.18 -8.22
N ASN A 403 -4.50 8.44 -8.43
CA ASN A 403 -5.50 8.83 -9.43
C ASN A 403 -4.93 8.70 -10.85
N ILE A 404 -4.58 7.46 -11.22
CA ILE A 404 -4.00 7.15 -12.54
C ILE A 404 -4.95 7.52 -13.68
N VAL A 405 -6.26 7.48 -13.47
CA VAL A 405 -7.28 7.82 -14.47
C VAL A 405 -7.50 9.33 -14.64
N ARG A 406 -6.81 10.16 -13.85
CA ARG A 406 -6.91 11.62 -13.89
C ARG A 406 -8.35 12.12 -13.76
N LEU A 407 -9.19 11.39 -13.03
CA LEU A 407 -10.58 11.79 -12.78
C LEU A 407 -10.63 12.99 -11.84
N SER A 408 -11.46 13.97 -12.17
CA SER A 408 -11.84 15.07 -11.28
C SER A 408 -13.36 15.10 -11.17
N ASP A 409 -13.90 14.56 -10.04
CA ASP A 409 -15.33 14.51 -9.79
C ASP A 409 -15.64 14.85 -8.32
N ALA A 410 -16.23 16.03 -8.11
CA ALA A 410 -16.51 16.55 -6.77
C ALA A 410 -17.50 15.67 -5.96
N GLN A 411 -18.39 14.92 -6.63
CA GLN A 411 -19.33 14.03 -5.94
C GLN A 411 -18.62 12.77 -5.45
N PHE A 412 -17.72 12.20 -6.26
CA PHE A 412 -16.87 11.09 -5.84
C PHE A 412 -15.98 11.51 -4.66
N ASP A 413 -15.28 12.63 -4.77
CA ASP A 413 -14.42 13.16 -3.71
C ASP A 413 -15.19 13.37 -2.39
N ALA A 414 -16.40 13.94 -2.48
CA ALA A 414 -17.25 14.14 -1.31
C ALA A 414 -17.73 12.82 -0.69
N SER A 415 -18.06 11.81 -1.50
CA SER A 415 -18.46 10.49 -1.01
C SER A 415 -17.34 9.78 -0.27
N VAL A 416 -16.11 9.90 -0.74
CA VAL A 416 -14.93 9.26 -0.14
C VAL A 416 -14.47 9.96 1.15
N LYS A 417 -14.61 11.28 1.20
CA LYS A 417 -14.11 12.10 2.32
C LYS A 417 -14.57 11.63 3.71
N ASN A 418 -15.77 11.11 3.83
CA ASN A 418 -16.41 10.75 5.09
C ASN A 418 -16.29 9.25 5.43
N LEU A 419 -15.73 8.42 4.54
CA LEU A 419 -15.67 6.96 4.74
C LEU A 419 -14.96 6.58 6.04
N LYS A 420 -13.86 7.26 6.35
CA LYS A 420 -13.07 6.98 7.57
C LYS A 420 -13.79 7.24 8.90
N ALA A 421 -14.93 7.92 8.86
CA ALA A 421 -15.77 8.15 10.06
C ALA A 421 -16.85 7.08 10.24
N LEU A 422 -16.96 6.14 9.32
CA LEU A 422 -17.97 5.09 9.30
C LEU A 422 -17.34 3.74 9.69
N SER A 423 -18.18 2.80 10.14
CA SER A 423 -17.76 1.44 10.49
C SER A 423 -18.85 0.42 10.13
N GLY A 424 -18.49 -0.87 10.11
CA GLY A 424 -19.42 -1.96 9.88
C GLY A 424 -20.25 -1.82 8.60
N SER A 425 -21.51 -2.15 8.65
CA SER A 425 -22.41 -2.15 7.47
C SER A 425 -22.63 -0.77 6.83
N GLU A 426 -22.47 0.32 7.59
CA GLU A 426 -22.56 1.68 7.03
C GLU A 426 -21.33 2.00 6.18
N LEU A 427 -20.15 1.60 6.62
CA LEU A 427 -18.91 1.75 5.82
C LEU A 427 -19.02 0.94 4.52
N VAL A 428 -19.46 -0.32 4.59
CA VAL A 428 -19.67 -1.17 3.39
C VAL A 428 -20.57 -0.49 2.38
N LYS A 429 -21.75 -0.01 2.81
CA LYS A 429 -22.71 0.68 1.93
C LYS A 429 -22.10 1.95 1.33
N ALA A 430 -21.38 2.72 2.13
CA ALA A 430 -20.77 3.97 1.67
C ALA A 430 -19.62 3.70 0.68
N CYS A 431 -18.77 2.70 0.91
CA CYS A 431 -17.72 2.27 -0.03
C CYS A 431 -18.35 1.81 -1.36
N ARG A 432 -19.40 0.99 -1.31
CA ARG A 432 -20.12 0.54 -2.52
C ARG A 432 -20.76 1.71 -3.28
N SER A 433 -21.31 2.70 -2.57
CA SER A 433 -21.87 3.90 -3.19
C SER A 433 -20.81 4.76 -3.87
N ALA A 434 -19.67 4.96 -3.21
CA ALA A 434 -18.53 5.69 -3.78
C ALA A 434 -17.95 4.97 -5.01
N GLU A 435 -17.71 3.67 -4.90
CA GLU A 435 -17.30 2.81 -6.01
C GLU A 435 -18.29 2.89 -7.17
N GLY A 436 -19.58 2.79 -6.87
CA GLY A 436 -20.65 2.91 -7.86
C GLY A 436 -20.61 4.24 -8.62
N ARG A 437 -20.30 5.35 -7.94
CA ARG A 437 -20.11 6.64 -8.59
C ARG A 437 -18.92 6.59 -9.55
N LEU A 438 -17.76 6.11 -9.11
CA LEU A 438 -16.55 5.98 -9.93
C LEU A 438 -16.83 5.18 -11.21
N LEU A 439 -17.41 3.99 -11.05
CA LEU A 439 -17.72 3.09 -12.17
C LEU A 439 -18.76 3.70 -13.11
N SER A 440 -19.77 4.42 -12.59
CA SER A 440 -20.81 5.07 -13.40
C SER A 440 -20.27 6.13 -14.34
N LEU A 441 -19.10 6.71 -14.04
CA LEU A 441 -18.41 7.70 -14.88
C LEU A 441 -17.61 7.04 -16.01
N GLY A 442 -17.50 5.71 -16.02
CA GLY A 442 -16.70 4.97 -16.99
C GLY A 442 -15.20 5.32 -16.95
N ALA A 443 -14.70 5.83 -15.82
CA ALA A 443 -13.28 6.14 -15.69
C ALA A 443 -12.43 4.89 -15.54
N VAL A 444 -13.00 3.85 -14.92
CA VAL A 444 -12.40 2.54 -14.71
C VAL A 444 -13.42 1.48 -15.06
N LEU A 445 -12.99 0.41 -15.71
CA LEU A 445 -13.75 -0.81 -15.92
C LEU A 445 -12.95 -1.97 -15.33
N PRO A 446 -13.31 -2.49 -14.13
CA PRO A 446 -12.68 -3.67 -13.56
C PRO A 446 -12.86 -4.86 -14.50
N MET A 447 -11.82 -5.67 -14.69
CA MET A 447 -11.85 -6.79 -15.65
C MET A 447 -11.69 -8.13 -14.93
N PHE A 448 -10.59 -8.30 -14.22
CA PHE A 448 -10.29 -9.53 -13.50
C PHE A 448 -9.36 -9.26 -12.32
N ILE A 449 -9.32 -10.21 -11.39
CA ILE A 449 -8.37 -10.24 -10.30
C ILE A 449 -7.38 -11.37 -10.52
N THR A 450 -6.12 -11.11 -10.20
CA THR A 450 -5.07 -12.12 -10.19
C THR A 450 -4.70 -12.45 -8.74
N PRO A 451 -4.48 -13.74 -8.43
CA PRO A 451 -3.92 -14.09 -7.14
C PRO A 451 -2.44 -13.71 -7.07
N SER A 452 -1.98 -13.40 -5.87
CA SER A 452 -0.58 -13.45 -5.51
C SER A 452 -0.33 -14.64 -4.58
N TYR A 453 0.82 -15.28 -4.74
CA TYR A 453 1.20 -16.45 -3.94
C TYR A 453 2.41 -16.13 -3.10
N PHE A 454 2.32 -16.46 -1.82
CA PHE A 454 3.45 -16.54 -0.93
C PHE A 454 3.59 -17.99 -0.46
N ALA A 455 4.77 -18.56 -0.57
CA ALA A 455 5.00 -19.94 -0.21
C ALA A 455 6.16 -20.09 0.77
N THR A 456 6.04 -21.04 1.68
CA THR A 456 7.08 -21.43 2.65
C THR A 456 7.38 -22.92 2.53
N ALA A 457 8.66 -23.27 2.70
CA ALA A 457 9.08 -24.67 2.74
C ALA A 457 8.51 -25.37 3.97
N LYS A 458 8.26 -26.68 3.89
CA LYS A 458 7.89 -27.49 5.04
C LYS A 458 8.95 -27.40 6.15
N GLY A 459 8.49 -27.25 7.38
CA GLY A 459 9.37 -27.12 8.53
C GLY A 459 9.66 -25.67 8.93
N VAL A 460 9.34 -24.69 8.06
CA VAL A 460 9.35 -23.27 8.43
C VAL A 460 8.04 -22.97 9.16
N ASN A 461 8.15 -22.48 10.39
CA ASN A 461 7.01 -22.15 11.24
C ASN A 461 7.14 -20.73 11.77
N GLY A 462 6.00 -20.10 12.16
CA GLY A 462 5.98 -18.79 12.78
C GLY A 462 6.30 -17.62 11.85
N LEU A 463 6.37 -17.87 10.54
CA LEU A 463 6.39 -16.81 9.54
C LEU A 463 4.94 -16.37 9.33
N SER A 464 4.68 -15.10 9.49
CA SER A 464 3.38 -14.48 9.25
C SER A 464 3.48 -13.48 8.13
N VAL A 465 2.55 -13.56 7.20
CA VAL A 465 2.38 -12.56 6.14
C VAL A 465 1.08 -11.85 6.43
N ASP A 466 1.15 -10.55 6.58
CA ASP A 466 -0.03 -9.71 6.70
C ASP A 466 -0.77 -9.74 5.35
N PRO A 467 -2.00 -10.26 5.28
CA PRO A 467 -2.72 -10.40 4.02
C PRO A 467 -3.08 -9.05 3.39
N GLU A 468 -3.11 -8.00 4.20
CA GLU A 468 -3.50 -6.66 3.76
C GLU A 468 -2.30 -5.89 3.19
N SER A 469 -1.17 -5.87 3.91
CA SER A 469 0.03 -5.10 3.54
C SER A 469 1.10 -5.93 2.81
N SER A 470 0.93 -7.26 2.75
CA SER A 470 1.98 -8.21 2.34
C SER A 470 3.27 -8.09 3.17
N ALA A 471 3.22 -7.43 4.31
CA ALA A 471 4.34 -7.33 5.23
C ALA A 471 4.62 -8.69 5.86
N VAL A 472 5.90 -9.05 5.96
CA VAL A 472 6.32 -10.33 6.51
C VAL A 472 6.91 -10.14 7.90
N ASP A 473 6.35 -10.83 8.89
CA ASP A 473 6.89 -10.86 10.25
C ASP A 473 7.80 -12.08 10.44
N PHE A 474 9.07 -11.80 10.71
CA PHE A 474 10.12 -12.81 10.91
C PHE A 474 10.40 -13.12 12.38
N VAL A 475 9.82 -12.39 13.33
CA VAL A 475 10.21 -12.47 14.74
C VAL A 475 10.03 -13.86 15.33
N PHE A 476 8.98 -14.57 14.93
CA PHE A 476 8.65 -15.90 15.47
C PHE A 476 9.11 -17.06 14.58
N VAL A 477 9.84 -16.75 13.50
CA VAL A 477 10.26 -17.78 12.53
C VAL A 477 11.22 -18.80 13.18
N THR A 478 10.90 -20.05 12.96
CA THR A 478 11.77 -21.20 13.24
C THR A 478 11.81 -22.10 12.03
N ALA A 479 12.99 -22.56 11.65
CA ALA A 479 13.18 -23.62 10.66
C ALA A 479 13.62 -24.89 11.38
N LYS A 480 13.09 -26.05 10.99
CA LYS A 480 13.68 -27.34 11.38
C LYS A 480 14.83 -27.60 10.42
N ASP A 481 16.00 -27.91 11.02
CA ASP A 481 17.16 -28.42 10.30
C ASP A 481 16.84 -29.73 9.58
#